data_82812de2f20f1b061bdaac1f90824fd4
#
_entry.id   82812de2f20f1b061bdaac1f90824fd4
#
_cell.length_a   1.000
_cell.length_b   1.000
_cell.length_c   1.000
_cell.angle_alpha   90.00
_cell.angle_beta   90.00
_cell.angle_gamma   90.00
#
_symmetry.space_group_name_H-M   'P 1'
#
loop_
_entity.id
_entity.type
_entity.pdbx_description
1 polymer ?
#
loop_
_entity_poly.entity_id
_entity_poly.type
_entity_poly.pdbx_seq_one_letter_code
_entity_poly.pdbx_strand_id
1 'polypeptide(L)'
;MKRLSFLVTMLVALMLLASCSKQQGQQLVPEDALFVMRIDAKQASEKSGLTGDKSELSKWLKKQVKAMGLDKEVRDKVLDILDDPTKSGIDLTEPLYLYAAGDLERDPDFGIVGTMASKSNLIDLIKALDVFEVEESNGVSYCELDRDAALIFNGDWFFGGKVDDVDDMIATLKERAGGKGSLDGNKAFDKMCDKKGVMQVLFLGEGLENIPNASEMTAMMPDGLDIKDFASIVDFGLNPGEAVLEAEFVPMSQEWQKYVDKSLKAMKSIDDAQTKYISDKGLSLFLNIDPKMFLEQISNLAEAYEIDDESMEMIEDVLENFDGTASLEFSGIKDNQPSVSLYVGTKNEDALGLLLQNIGDMDEFQEVGDNQYLFPTDYDYDWESEDFSRTPTAWAALGFKNGMTYFSTDKESVFSTPREKYPVKEIKGKGLYLRFNADLFDTLAKEASGSDKQLFDALSDLFDYAECYNGEGATGVMRIVMKDKKKNPVEAIADYVKKFLD
;
A
#
# COMPACT_ATOMS: atom_id res chain seq x y z
N MET A 1 15.06 26.97 -12.49
CA MET A 1 14.21 26.23 -11.53
C MET A 1 12.74 26.12 -11.95
N LYS A 2 11.97 27.19 -12.22
CA LYS A 2 10.55 27.07 -12.62
C LYS A 2 10.34 26.29 -13.92
N ARG A 3 11.24 26.44 -14.93
CA ARG A 3 11.14 25.73 -16.22
C ARG A 3 11.52 24.24 -16.11
N LEU A 4 12.51 23.90 -15.28
CA LEU A 4 12.92 22.53 -15.02
C LEU A 4 11.84 21.78 -14.22
N SER A 5 11.29 22.40 -13.17
CA SER A 5 10.15 21.85 -12.42
C SER A 5 8.92 21.64 -13.33
N PHE A 6 8.70 22.53 -14.29
CA PHE A 6 7.63 22.41 -15.28
C PHE A 6 7.88 21.23 -16.24
N LEU A 7 9.11 21.04 -16.71
CA LEU A 7 9.48 19.90 -17.58
C LEU A 7 9.27 18.56 -16.86
N VAL A 8 9.71 18.46 -15.61
CA VAL A 8 9.50 17.26 -14.80
C VAL A 8 8.00 17.02 -14.57
N THR A 9 7.22 18.05 -14.25
CA THR A 9 5.76 17.91 -14.07
C THR A 9 5.05 17.57 -15.38
N MET A 10 5.52 18.14 -16.51
CA MET A 10 4.99 17.86 -17.84
C MET A 10 5.36 16.44 -18.30
N LEU A 11 6.60 15.99 -18.04
CA LEU A 11 7.03 14.62 -18.33
C LEU A 11 6.16 13.61 -17.55
N VAL A 12 5.93 13.87 -16.26
CA VAL A 12 5.04 13.06 -15.43
C VAL A 12 3.58 13.09 -15.93
N ALA A 13 3.09 14.23 -16.39
CA ALA A 13 1.74 14.34 -16.96
C ALA A 13 1.62 13.67 -18.34
N LEU A 14 2.71 13.69 -19.15
CA LEU A 14 2.77 13.00 -20.45
C LEU A 14 2.90 11.49 -20.32
N MET A 15 3.43 10.98 -19.21
CA MET A 15 3.57 9.55 -18.91
C MET A 15 2.22 8.79 -18.84
N LEU A 16 1.10 9.48 -18.97
CA LEU A 16 -0.22 8.89 -18.79
C LEU A 16 -0.96 8.53 -20.09
N LEU A 17 -0.33 8.59 -21.27
CA LEU A 17 -1.07 8.50 -22.54
C LEU A 17 -0.35 7.70 -23.65
N ALA A 18 -0.63 6.43 -23.98
CA ALA A 18 -0.47 5.83 -25.31
C ALA A 18 -0.33 4.32 -25.53
N SER A 19 -0.10 3.80 -26.74
CA SER A 19 -0.27 2.40 -27.18
C SER A 19 0.72 1.84 -28.23
N CYS A 20 1.19 0.61 -28.00
CA CYS A 20 1.79 -0.49 -28.83
C CYS A 20 3.06 -0.30 -29.64
N SER A 21 4.17 -0.90 -29.20
CA SER A 21 5.11 -1.87 -29.81
C SER A 21 6.46 -1.99 -29.09
N LYS A 22 7.19 -3.10 -29.24
CA LYS A 22 8.54 -3.54 -28.82
C LYS A 22 9.12 -3.01 -27.47
N GLN A 23 9.24 -3.90 -26.50
CA GLN A 23 9.81 -3.70 -25.15
C GLN A 23 11.35 -3.46 -25.16
N GLN A 24 11.80 -2.30 -25.58
CA GLN A 24 13.22 -1.97 -25.52
C GLN A 24 13.63 -1.22 -24.25
N GLY A 25 12.70 -0.49 -23.63
CA GLY A 25 12.95 0.21 -22.37
C GLY A 25 13.33 -0.70 -21.19
N GLN A 26 12.77 -1.91 -21.15
CA GLN A 26 13.04 -2.91 -20.10
C GLN A 26 14.54 -3.26 -20.00
N GLN A 27 15.21 -3.44 -21.13
CA GLN A 27 16.62 -3.83 -21.18
C GLN A 27 17.57 -2.73 -20.67
N LEU A 28 17.11 -1.48 -20.57
CA LEU A 28 17.94 -0.37 -20.09
C LEU A 28 17.99 -0.27 -18.56
N VAL A 29 17.13 -0.97 -17.83
CA VAL A 29 17.16 -0.99 -16.36
C VAL A 29 18.46 -1.69 -15.92
N PRO A 30 19.32 -1.04 -15.12
CA PRO A 30 20.60 -1.59 -14.73
C PRO A 30 20.47 -2.84 -13.83
N GLU A 31 21.42 -3.76 -13.94
CA GLU A 31 21.43 -5.00 -13.15
C GLU A 31 21.55 -4.79 -11.64
N ASP A 32 22.14 -3.67 -11.23
CA ASP A 32 22.32 -3.24 -9.85
C ASP A 32 21.19 -2.32 -9.35
N ALA A 33 20.07 -2.22 -10.09
CA ALA A 33 18.91 -1.48 -9.61
C ALA A 33 18.35 -2.11 -8.34
N LEU A 34 18.13 -1.29 -7.32
CA LEU A 34 17.60 -1.68 -6.00
C LEU A 34 16.10 -1.47 -5.89
N PHE A 35 15.62 -0.52 -6.68
CA PHE A 35 14.22 -0.14 -6.79
C PHE A 35 13.89 0.06 -8.27
N VAL A 36 12.76 -0.49 -8.71
CA VAL A 36 12.23 -0.26 -10.05
C VAL A 36 10.73 0.00 -9.99
N MET A 37 10.29 1.08 -10.60
CA MET A 37 8.88 1.36 -10.82
C MET A 37 8.58 1.23 -12.31
N ARG A 38 7.69 0.32 -12.67
CA ARG A 38 7.16 0.17 -14.03
C ARG A 38 5.79 0.84 -14.11
N ILE A 39 5.59 1.70 -15.07
CA ILE A 39 4.33 2.41 -15.31
C ILE A 39 3.83 2.02 -16.69
N ASP A 40 2.66 1.37 -16.73
CA ASP A 40 1.91 1.16 -17.98
C ASP A 40 1.09 2.43 -18.27
N ALA A 41 1.73 3.38 -18.97
CA ALA A 41 1.17 4.68 -19.22
C ALA A 41 -0.16 4.61 -20.01
N LYS A 42 -0.29 3.65 -20.91
CA LYS A 42 -1.54 3.40 -21.67
C LYS A 42 -2.67 3.00 -20.74
N GLN A 43 -2.46 1.92 -19.96
CA GLN A 43 -3.49 1.46 -19.02
C GLN A 43 -3.84 2.54 -18.00
N ALA A 44 -2.82 3.24 -17.47
CA ALA A 44 -3.03 4.33 -16.53
C ALA A 44 -3.93 5.42 -17.13
N SER A 45 -3.69 5.80 -18.37
CA SER A 45 -4.48 6.80 -19.10
C SER A 45 -5.90 6.33 -19.40
N GLU A 46 -6.04 5.13 -19.99
CA GLU A 46 -7.35 4.55 -20.31
C GLU A 46 -8.21 4.36 -19.07
N LYS A 47 -7.62 3.82 -18.00
CA LYS A 47 -8.33 3.54 -16.74
C LYS A 47 -8.55 4.77 -15.88
N SER A 48 -7.73 5.82 -15.99
CA SER A 48 -7.95 7.08 -15.25
C SER A 48 -8.96 8.01 -15.92
N GLY A 49 -9.43 7.66 -17.12
CA GLY A 49 -10.32 8.54 -17.90
C GLY A 49 -9.61 9.78 -18.45
N LEU A 50 -8.26 9.77 -18.53
CA LEU A 50 -7.48 10.89 -19.09
C LEU A 50 -7.60 10.99 -20.60
N THR A 51 -7.85 9.88 -21.29
CA THR A 51 -8.02 9.82 -22.73
C THR A 51 -9.46 10.02 -23.16
N GLY A 52 -9.64 10.83 -24.20
CA GLY A 52 -10.89 11.08 -24.90
C GLY A 52 -11.44 12.48 -24.70
N ASP A 53 -12.04 13.03 -25.76
CA ASP A 53 -12.61 14.38 -25.83
C ASP A 53 -13.69 14.67 -24.78
N LYS A 54 -14.22 13.65 -24.13
CA LYS A 54 -15.28 13.77 -23.11
C LYS A 54 -14.75 13.73 -21.68
N SER A 55 -13.48 13.43 -21.46
CA SER A 55 -12.89 13.37 -20.13
C SER A 55 -12.86 14.76 -19.48
N GLU A 56 -13.48 14.89 -18.32
CA GLU A 56 -13.45 16.13 -17.53
C GLU A 56 -12.04 16.44 -17.04
N LEU A 57 -11.28 15.42 -16.69
CA LEU A 57 -9.88 15.55 -16.27
C LEU A 57 -9.00 16.06 -17.42
N SER A 58 -9.18 15.54 -18.64
CA SER A 58 -8.50 16.05 -19.85
C SER A 58 -8.83 17.54 -20.10
N LYS A 59 -10.12 17.91 -20.00
CA LYS A 59 -10.54 19.31 -20.14
C LYS A 59 -9.91 20.21 -19.07
N TRP A 60 -9.87 19.75 -17.83
CA TRP A 60 -9.24 20.47 -16.71
C TRP A 60 -7.74 20.66 -16.96
N LEU A 61 -7.00 19.59 -17.35
CA LEU A 61 -5.57 19.68 -17.69
C LEU A 61 -5.33 20.68 -18.82
N LYS A 62 -6.10 20.61 -19.90
CA LYS A 62 -6.01 21.58 -20.99
C LYS A 62 -6.27 23.02 -20.55
N LYS A 63 -7.20 23.22 -19.61
CA LYS A 63 -7.45 24.53 -18.99
C LYS A 63 -6.26 25.02 -18.17
N GLN A 64 -5.63 24.14 -17.37
CA GLN A 64 -4.43 24.46 -16.60
C GLN A 64 -3.26 24.84 -17.54
N VAL A 65 -2.99 24.04 -18.57
CA VAL A 65 -1.93 24.34 -19.56
C VAL A 65 -2.14 25.71 -20.21
N LYS A 66 -3.39 26.06 -20.55
CA LYS A 66 -3.74 27.38 -21.10
C LYS A 66 -3.50 28.53 -20.09
N ALA A 67 -3.66 28.26 -18.80
CA ALA A 67 -3.48 29.24 -17.72
C ALA A 67 -2.01 29.43 -17.27
N MET A 68 -1.09 28.52 -17.63
CA MET A 68 0.32 28.52 -17.19
C MET A 68 1.19 29.63 -17.78
N GLY A 69 0.68 30.47 -18.69
CA GLY A 69 1.43 31.58 -19.28
C GLY A 69 2.63 31.13 -20.15
N LEU A 70 2.55 29.93 -20.72
CA LEU A 70 3.55 29.41 -21.65
C LEU A 70 3.54 30.18 -22.98
N ASP A 71 4.71 30.25 -23.64
CA ASP A 71 4.82 30.75 -25.01
C ASP A 71 3.83 29.96 -25.90
N LYS A 72 3.31 30.66 -26.91
CA LYS A 72 2.23 30.11 -27.74
C LYS A 72 2.63 28.78 -28.40
N GLU A 73 3.86 28.70 -28.92
CA GLU A 73 4.35 27.50 -29.61
C GLU A 73 4.49 26.31 -28.65
N VAL A 74 5.06 26.53 -27.46
CA VAL A 74 5.18 25.52 -26.40
C VAL A 74 3.79 25.05 -25.97
N ARG A 75 2.90 26.00 -25.68
CA ARG A 75 1.53 25.68 -25.24
C ARG A 75 0.79 24.84 -26.28
N ASP A 76 0.86 25.23 -27.56
CA ASP A 76 0.15 24.53 -28.62
C ASP A 76 0.70 23.11 -28.82
N LYS A 77 2.03 22.91 -28.73
CA LYS A 77 2.65 21.56 -28.71
C LYS A 77 2.23 20.72 -27.51
N VAL A 78 2.20 21.31 -26.31
CA VAL A 78 1.74 20.59 -25.10
C VAL A 78 0.28 20.16 -25.22
N LEU A 79 -0.57 21.02 -25.76
CA LEU A 79 -1.96 20.71 -26.02
C LEU A 79 -2.10 19.60 -27.08
N ASP A 80 -1.30 19.66 -28.15
CA ASP A 80 -1.24 18.63 -29.19
C ASP A 80 -0.84 17.26 -28.63
N ILE A 81 0.13 17.23 -27.69
CA ILE A 81 0.56 16.00 -27.01
C ILE A 81 -0.51 15.49 -26.05
N LEU A 82 -1.24 16.37 -25.37
CA LEU A 82 -2.40 15.97 -24.55
C LEU A 82 -3.55 15.39 -25.40
N ASP A 83 -3.66 15.80 -26.67
CA ASP A 83 -4.62 15.25 -27.63
C ASP A 83 -4.12 13.95 -28.30
N ASP A 84 -2.83 13.89 -28.57
CA ASP A 84 -2.15 12.77 -29.24
C ASP A 84 -0.75 12.58 -28.63
N PRO A 85 -0.59 11.73 -27.65
CA PRO A 85 0.68 11.51 -26.94
C PRO A 85 1.82 11.00 -27.80
N THR A 86 1.53 10.37 -28.94
CA THR A 86 2.57 9.92 -29.87
C THR A 86 3.40 11.07 -30.44
N LYS A 87 2.87 12.29 -30.40
CA LYS A 87 3.56 13.52 -30.79
C LYS A 87 4.67 13.94 -29.84
N SER A 88 4.76 13.33 -28.64
CA SER A 88 5.89 13.53 -27.72
C SER A 88 7.19 12.98 -28.25
N GLY A 89 7.12 11.98 -29.13
CA GLY A 89 8.25 11.19 -29.60
C GLY A 89 8.57 9.99 -28.72
N ILE A 90 8.00 9.90 -27.51
CA ILE A 90 8.12 8.75 -26.59
C ILE A 90 7.00 7.77 -26.89
N ASP A 91 7.32 6.47 -26.93
CA ASP A 91 6.30 5.44 -27.06
C ASP A 91 5.67 5.14 -25.69
N LEU A 92 4.66 5.92 -25.36
CA LEU A 92 3.91 5.74 -24.12
C LEU A 92 2.96 4.54 -24.16
N THR A 93 3.00 3.70 -25.18
CA THR A 93 2.24 2.45 -25.27
C THR A 93 3.01 1.28 -24.70
N GLU A 94 4.29 1.49 -24.61
CA GLU A 94 5.19 0.62 -23.87
C GLU A 94 5.36 1.16 -22.44
N PRO A 95 5.66 0.28 -21.48
CA PRO A 95 5.92 0.70 -20.13
C PRO A 95 7.14 1.63 -20.04
N LEU A 96 7.04 2.58 -19.12
CA LEU A 96 8.17 3.36 -18.63
C LEU A 96 8.73 2.72 -17.37
N TYR A 97 10.05 2.80 -17.21
CA TYR A 97 10.72 2.29 -16.02
C TYR A 97 11.49 3.44 -15.35
N LEU A 98 11.18 3.68 -14.09
CA LEU A 98 12.00 4.52 -13.21
C LEU A 98 12.79 3.59 -12.31
N TYR A 99 14.06 3.87 -12.10
CA TYR A 99 14.88 3.06 -11.23
C TYR A 99 15.74 3.91 -10.30
N ALA A 100 16.17 3.29 -9.20
CA ALA A 100 17.22 3.77 -8.33
C ALA A 100 18.24 2.66 -8.14
N ALA A 101 19.53 2.99 -8.26
CA ALA A 101 20.66 2.08 -8.16
C ALA A 101 21.79 2.70 -7.32
N GLY A 102 22.82 1.92 -7.04
CA GLY A 102 23.99 2.39 -6.31
C GLY A 102 23.75 2.63 -4.82
N ASP A 103 24.54 3.50 -4.22
CA ASP A 103 24.43 3.87 -2.79
C ASP A 103 23.32 4.93 -2.62
N LEU A 104 22.13 4.50 -2.20
CA LEU A 104 20.96 5.38 -2.05
C LEU A 104 21.13 6.49 -1.01
N GLU A 105 22.07 6.37 -0.07
CA GLU A 105 22.32 7.38 0.96
C GLU A 105 23.32 8.45 0.51
N ARG A 106 24.33 8.06 -0.25
CA ARG A 106 25.47 8.93 -0.54
C ARG A 106 25.45 9.48 -1.96
N ASP A 107 25.22 8.61 -2.93
CA ASP A 107 25.31 8.95 -4.34
C ASP A 107 24.36 8.09 -5.19
N PRO A 108 23.03 8.28 -5.04
CA PRO A 108 22.04 7.47 -5.75
C PRO A 108 22.08 7.76 -7.26
N ASP A 109 22.05 6.70 -8.05
CA ASP A 109 21.83 6.76 -9.49
C ASP A 109 20.33 6.62 -9.77
N PHE A 110 19.69 7.67 -10.26
CA PHE A 110 18.29 7.66 -10.66
C PHE A 110 18.17 7.80 -12.17
N GLY A 111 17.31 6.97 -12.75
CA GLY A 111 17.02 7.07 -14.16
C GLY A 111 15.56 6.75 -14.50
N ILE A 112 15.15 7.30 -15.63
CA ILE A 112 13.92 6.94 -16.33
C ILE A 112 14.29 6.43 -17.72
N VAL A 113 13.77 5.28 -18.10
CA VAL A 113 14.02 4.65 -19.39
C VAL A 113 12.71 4.22 -20.05
N GLY A 114 12.72 4.17 -21.37
CA GLY A 114 11.56 3.76 -22.12
C GLY A 114 11.84 3.63 -23.61
N THR A 115 10.78 3.33 -24.36
CA THR A 115 10.82 3.13 -25.81
C THR A 115 10.54 4.42 -26.55
N MET A 116 11.17 4.63 -27.70
CA MET A 116 10.96 5.77 -28.57
C MET A 116 9.93 5.44 -29.66
N ALA A 117 8.97 6.37 -29.88
CA ALA A 117 8.06 6.34 -31.01
C ALA A 117 8.65 7.12 -32.19
N SER A 118 9.28 8.25 -31.96
CA SER A 118 9.83 9.12 -33.00
C SER A 118 10.93 10.05 -32.46
N LYS A 119 12.18 9.80 -32.89
CA LYS A 119 13.32 10.67 -32.57
C LYS A 119 13.09 12.10 -33.02
N SER A 120 12.52 12.31 -34.22
CA SER A 120 12.26 13.64 -34.77
C SER A 120 11.24 14.44 -33.95
N ASN A 121 10.15 13.80 -33.50
CA ASN A 121 9.14 14.48 -32.69
C ASN A 121 9.72 14.95 -31.34
N LEU A 122 10.56 14.13 -30.70
CA LEU A 122 11.22 14.50 -29.45
C LEU A 122 12.18 15.68 -29.66
N ILE A 123 12.98 15.67 -30.73
CA ILE A 123 13.87 16.78 -31.09
C ILE A 123 13.05 18.06 -31.33
N ASP A 124 11.96 17.98 -32.06
CA ASP A 124 11.08 19.12 -32.33
C ASP A 124 10.42 19.67 -31.06
N LEU A 125 10.11 18.79 -30.10
CA LEU A 125 9.61 19.19 -28.79
C LEU A 125 10.68 19.94 -27.99
N ILE A 126 11.90 19.37 -27.90
CA ILE A 126 13.03 19.97 -27.18
C ILE A 126 13.36 21.35 -27.75
N LYS A 127 13.45 21.47 -29.08
CA LYS A 127 13.70 22.75 -29.78
C LYS A 127 12.62 23.80 -29.52
N ALA A 128 11.34 23.39 -29.47
CA ALA A 128 10.27 24.31 -29.18
C ALA A 128 10.28 24.85 -27.76
N LEU A 129 10.80 24.06 -26.82
CA LEU A 129 11.00 24.50 -25.43
C LEU A 129 12.11 25.56 -25.31
N ASP A 130 13.00 25.66 -26.32
CA ASP A 130 14.11 26.62 -26.39
C ASP A 130 14.95 26.71 -25.10
N VAL A 131 15.19 25.54 -24.48
CA VAL A 131 15.86 25.44 -23.18
C VAL A 131 17.15 24.66 -23.28
N PHE A 132 17.24 23.70 -24.23
CA PHE A 132 18.37 22.79 -24.38
C PHE A 132 18.79 22.67 -25.86
N GLU A 133 20.08 22.53 -26.07
CA GLU A 133 20.64 22.15 -27.37
C GLU A 133 20.69 20.63 -27.50
N VAL A 134 20.37 20.12 -28.68
CA VAL A 134 20.46 18.69 -28.99
C VAL A 134 21.75 18.46 -29.75
N GLU A 135 22.60 17.65 -29.15
CA GLU A 135 23.88 17.20 -29.73
C GLU A 135 23.80 15.75 -30.17
N GLU A 136 24.83 15.29 -30.87
CA GLU A 136 24.91 13.89 -31.35
C GLU A 136 26.31 13.33 -31.11
N SER A 137 26.39 12.18 -30.44
CA SER A 137 27.59 11.36 -30.25
C SER A 137 27.33 9.93 -30.62
N ASN A 138 28.20 9.35 -31.45
CA ASN A 138 28.15 7.93 -31.82
C ASN A 138 26.76 7.46 -32.37
N GLY A 139 26.03 8.34 -33.08
CA GLY A 139 24.68 8.04 -33.61
C GLY A 139 23.54 8.07 -32.59
N VAL A 140 23.82 8.56 -31.39
CA VAL A 140 22.86 8.79 -30.30
C VAL A 140 22.73 10.28 -30.06
N SER A 141 21.52 10.79 -29.93
CA SER A 141 21.28 12.19 -29.59
C SER A 141 21.21 12.37 -28.09
N TYR A 142 21.65 13.50 -27.61
CA TYR A 142 21.55 13.85 -26.19
C TYR A 142 21.31 15.35 -26.01
N CYS A 143 20.83 15.73 -24.85
CA CYS A 143 20.87 17.10 -24.36
C CYS A 143 21.18 17.07 -22.85
N GLU A 144 22.08 17.96 -22.43
CA GLU A 144 22.40 18.17 -21.03
C GLU A 144 21.26 18.96 -20.37
N LEU A 145 20.70 18.42 -19.30
CA LEU A 145 19.59 19.03 -18.55
C LEU A 145 20.10 19.89 -17.38
N ASP A 146 21.21 19.46 -16.77
CA ASP A 146 21.95 20.11 -15.69
C ASP A 146 23.39 19.58 -15.69
N ARG A 147 24.23 19.98 -14.74
CA ARG A 147 25.63 19.57 -14.63
C ARG A 147 25.90 18.08 -14.62
N ASP A 148 24.95 17.33 -14.03
CA ASP A 148 25.03 15.91 -13.77
C ASP A 148 23.75 15.18 -14.20
N ALA A 149 23.02 15.73 -15.18
CA ALA A 149 21.81 15.11 -15.71
C ALA A 149 21.70 15.30 -17.21
N ALA A 150 21.34 14.25 -17.94
CA ALA A 150 21.12 14.29 -19.37
C ALA A 150 19.87 13.51 -19.80
N LEU A 151 19.34 13.89 -20.97
CA LEU A 151 18.41 13.09 -21.75
C LEU A 151 19.16 12.55 -22.97
N ILE A 152 19.25 11.21 -23.06
CA ILE A 152 19.99 10.48 -24.10
C ILE A 152 18.98 9.62 -24.86
N PHE A 153 18.98 9.65 -26.19
CA PHE A 153 17.99 8.93 -26.97
C PHE A 153 18.46 8.58 -28.39
N ASN A 154 17.90 7.53 -28.96
CA ASN A 154 18.10 7.15 -30.36
C ASN A 154 16.73 6.92 -31.04
N GLY A 155 16.66 6.09 -32.07
CA GLY A 155 15.41 5.71 -32.76
C GLY A 155 14.55 4.69 -32.00
N ASP A 156 15.12 4.01 -31.00
CA ASP A 156 14.54 2.84 -30.36
C ASP A 156 14.22 3.04 -28.89
N TRP A 157 15.08 3.78 -28.16
CA TRP A 157 14.98 3.97 -26.73
C TRP A 157 15.42 5.38 -26.28
N PHE A 158 15.03 5.74 -25.05
CA PHE A 158 15.53 6.92 -24.35
C PHE A 158 15.92 6.61 -22.91
N PHE A 159 16.80 7.41 -22.37
CA PHE A 159 17.20 7.50 -20.97
C PHE A 159 17.21 8.96 -20.54
N GLY A 160 16.67 9.23 -19.35
CA GLY A 160 16.78 10.51 -18.67
C GLY A 160 17.23 10.28 -17.23
N GLY A 161 18.31 10.90 -16.79
CA GLY A 161 18.79 10.65 -15.44
C GLY A 161 20.15 11.27 -15.15
N LYS A 162 20.76 10.80 -14.06
CA LYS A 162 22.10 11.21 -13.65
C LYS A 162 23.15 10.73 -14.64
N VAL A 163 24.09 11.60 -15.02
CA VAL A 163 25.15 11.33 -15.99
C VAL A 163 26.39 12.13 -15.61
N ASP A 164 27.45 11.44 -15.23
CA ASP A 164 28.75 12.07 -14.94
C ASP A 164 29.55 12.34 -16.24
N ASP A 165 29.49 11.41 -17.21
CA ASP A 165 30.07 11.53 -18.54
C ASP A 165 29.09 10.98 -19.59
N VAL A 166 28.77 11.78 -20.59
CA VAL A 166 27.76 11.44 -21.61
C VAL A 166 28.25 10.32 -22.53
N ASP A 167 29.51 10.30 -22.94
CA ASP A 167 30.05 9.27 -23.85
C ASP A 167 30.12 7.91 -23.16
N ASP A 168 30.52 7.85 -21.89
CA ASP A 168 30.54 6.65 -21.08
C ASP A 168 29.11 6.14 -20.83
N MET A 169 28.16 7.03 -20.55
CA MET A 169 26.76 6.65 -20.38
C MET A 169 26.16 6.11 -21.69
N ILE A 170 26.43 6.72 -22.83
CA ILE A 170 26.01 6.20 -24.16
C ILE A 170 26.54 4.78 -24.40
N ALA A 171 27.81 4.53 -24.06
CA ALA A 171 28.39 3.21 -24.17
C ALA A 171 27.69 2.20 -23.28
N THR A 172 27.45 2.54 -22.03
CA THR A 172 26.72 1.73 -21.05
C THR A 172 25.29 1.41 -21.52
N LEU A 173 24.53 2.40 -21.97
CA LEU A 173 23.17 2.22 -22.47
C LEU A 173 23.10 1.31 -23.70
N LYS A 174 24.09 1.38 -24.59
CA LYS A 174 24.20 0.47 -25.74
C LYS A 174 24.49 -0.99 -25.30
N GLU A 175 25.34 -1.18 -24.31
CA GLU A 175 25.58 -2.51 -23.74
C GLU A 175 24.33 -3.09 -23.09
N ARG A 176 23.61 -2.28 -22.29
CA ARG A 176 22.33 -2.67 -21.68
C ARG A 176 21.27 -2.99 -22.72
N ALA A 177 21.12 -2.17 -23.76
CA ALA A 177 20.22 -2.45 -24.88
C ALA A 177 20.55 -3.75 -25.63
N GLY A 178 21.81 -4.22 -25.55
CA GLY A 178 22.27 -5.53 -26.00
C GLY A 178 22.13 -6.65 -24.96
N GLY A 179 21.54 -6.37 -23.79
CA GLY A 179 21.30 -7.34 -22.70
C GLY A 179 22.49 -7.54 -21.75
N LYS A 180 23.52 -6.71 -21.79
CA LYS A 180 24.69 -6.80 -20.89
C LYS A 180 24.57 -5.74 -19.79
N GLY A 181 24.65 -6.14 -18.52
CA GLY A 181 24.50 -5.21 -17.37
C GLY A 181 23.06 -4.71 -17.19
N SER A 182 22.09 -5.50 -17.65
CA SER A 182 20.65 -5.24 -17.54
C SER A 182 20.04 -6.15 -16.48
N LEU A 183 19.00 -5.64 -15.81
CA LEU A 183 18.20 -6.43 -14.87
C LEU A 183 17.30 -7.46 -15.58
N ASP A 184 17.19 -7.41 -16.92
CA ASP A 184 16.44 -8.36 -17.73
C ASP A 184 16.96 -9.80 -17.48
N GLY A 185 16.04 -10.76 -17.23
CA GLY A 185 16.37 -12.11 -16.78
C GLY A 185 16.48 -12.28 -15.26
N ASN A 186 16.38 -11.23 -14.46
CA ASN A 186 16.22 -11.35 -13.01
C ASN A 186 14.81 -11.89 -12.69
N LYS A 187 14.73 -12.95 -11.90
CA LYS A 187 13.46 -13.65 -11.57
C LYS A 187 12.35 -12.70 -11.05
N ALA A 188 12.72 -11.78 -10.17
CA ALA A 188 11.73 -10.86 -9.57
C ALA A 188 11.33 -9.77 -10.56
N PHE A 189 12.25 -9.27 -11.35
CA PHE A 189 12.00 -8.27 -12.38
C PHE A 189 11.12 -8.81 -13.51
N ASP A 190 11.41 -10.00 -14.02
CA ASP A 190 10.59 -10.67 -15.03
C ASP A 190 9.16 -10.88 -14.50
N LYS A 191 9.04 -11.33 -13.24
CA LYS A 191 7.75 -11.51 -12.59
C LYS A 191 6.97 -10.20 -12.41
N MET A 192 7.66 -9.10 -12.11
CA MET A 192 7.05 -7.76 -12.08
C MET A 192 6.54 -7.37 -13.48
N CYS A 193 7.31 -7.63 -14.52
CA CYS A 193 6.94 -7.31 -15.90
C CYS A 193 5.71 -8.09 -16.39
N ASP A 194 5.44 -9.28 -15.84
CA ASP A 194 4.25 -10.08 -16.15
C ASP A 194 2.95 -9.58 -15.51
N LYS A 195 3.04 -8.71 -14.51
CA LYS A 195 1.86 -8.13 -13.83
C LYS A 195 1.06 -7.23 -14.76
N LYS A 196 -0.24 -7.08 -14.45
CA LYS A 196 -1.22 -6.40 -15.32
C LYS A 196 -1.80 -5.11 -14.75
N GLY A 197 -1.31 -4.65 -13.61
CA GLY A 197 -1.70 -3.36 -13.03
C GLY A 197 -1.26 -2.16 -13.88
N VAL A 198 -1.68 -0.98 -13.49
CA VAL A 198 -1.28 0.28 -14.12
C VAL A 198 0.11 0.73 -13.71
N MET A 199 0.56 0.26 -12.56
CA MET A 199 1.88 0.55 -12.00
C MET A 199 2.36 -0.66 -11.20
N GLN A 200 3.63 -0.99 -11.35
CA GLN A 200 4.31 -2.00 -10.55
C GLN A 200 5.53 -1.37 -9.88
N VAL A 201 5.83 -1.86 -8.69
CA VAL A 201 7.03 -1.47 -7.95
C VAL A 201 7.76 -2.72 -7.51
N LEU A 202 9.03 -2.81 -7.83
CA LEU A 202 9.95 -3.86 -7.38
C LEU A 202 10.92 -3.26 -6.38
N PHE A 203 11.03 -3.90 -5.23
CA PHE A 203 12.10 -3.69 -4.26
C PHE A 203 12.97 -4.94 -4.23
N LEU A 204 14.26 -4.79 -4.42
CA LEU A 204 15.25 -5.85 -4.21
C LEU A 204 15.85 -5.72 -2.80
N GLY A 205 16.01 -6.85 -2.13
CA GLY A 205 16.48 -6.87 -0.73
C GLY A 205 17.86 -6.24 -0.53
N GLU A 206 18.73 -6.31 -1.54
CA GLU A 206 20.02 -5.61 -1.53
C GLU A 206 19.87 -4.09 -1.30
N GLY A 207 18.78 -3.49 -1.83
CA GLY A 207 18.50 -2.08 -1.64
C GLY A 207 18.04 -1.73 -0.24
N LEU A 208 17.44 -2.67 0.47
CA LEU A 208 16.93 -2.44 1.82
C LEU A 208 18.03 -2.30 2.86
N GLU A 209 19.22 -2.87 2.63
CA GLU A 209 20.37 -2.66 3.52
C GLU A 209 20.87 -1.21 3.53
N ASN A 210 20.59 -0.47 2.46
CA ASN A 210 21.02 0.91 2.27
C ASN A 210 19.95 1.94 2.70
N ILE A 211 18.90 1.50 3.39
CA ILE A 211 17.87 2.40 3.93
C ILE A 211 18.16 2.72 5.40
N PRO A 212 17.97 3.97 5.85
CA PRO A 212 18.04 4.30 7.28
C PRO A 212 17.17 3.35 8.11
N ASN A 213 17.73 2.80 9.20
CA ASN A 213 17.12 1.78 10.06
C ASN A 213 16.99 0.36 9.45
N ALA A 214 17.73 0.05 8.37
CA ALA A 214 17.79 -1.32 7.85
C ALA A 214 18.22 -2.35 8.91
N SER A 215 19.04 -1.94 9.88
CA SER A 215 19.45 -2.79 11.01
C SER A 215 18.27 -3.24 11.89
N GLU A 216 17.24 -2.39 12.05
CA GLU A 216 16.03 -2.76 12.80
C GLU A 216 15.20 -3.78 12.02
N MET A 217 15.10 -3.62 10.69
CA MET A 217 14.41 -4.59 9.83
C MET A 217 15.13 -5.94 9.83
N THR A 218 16.47 -5.92 9.81
CA THR A 218 17.29 -7.16 9.85
C THR A 218 17.19 -7.85 11.21
N ALA A 219 17.09 -7.09 12.30
CA ALA A 219 16.90 -7.65 13.63
C ALA A 219 15.55 -8.37 13.82
N MET A 220 14.53 -8.00 13.04
CA MET A 220 13.23 -8.68 13.06
C MET A 220 13.18 -9.93 12.17
N MET A 221 14.26 -10.24 11.45
CA MET A 221 14.26 -11.38 10.55
C MET A 221 14.58 -12.67 11.30
N PRO A 222 13.95 -13.78 10.94
CA PRO A 222 14.29 -15.09 11.48
C PRO A 222 15.76 -15.45 11.23
N ASP A 223 16.37 -16.11 12.19
CA ASP A 223 17.74 -16.57 12.10
C ASP A 223 18.06 -17.33 10.80
N GLY A 224 19.18 -16.99 10.19
CA GLY A 224 19.67 -17.65 8.98
C GLY A 224 19.03 -17.18 7.66
N LEU A 225 18.20 -16.14 7.69
CA LEU A 225 17.69 -15.47 6.51
C LEU A 225 18.49 -14.20 6.22
N ASP A 226 18.85 -13.98 4.96
CA ASP A 226 19.53 -12.77 4.49
C ASP A 226 18.51 -11.87 3.77
N ILE A 227 18.47 -10.58 4.15
CA ILE A 227 17.60 -9.60 3.52
C ILE A 227 17.82 -9.47 2.01
N LYS A 228 19.05 -9.73 1.55
CA LYS A 228 19.41 -9.69 0.12
C LYS A 228 18.70 -10.75 -0.72
N ASP A 229 18.31 -11.82 -0.08
CA ASP A 229 17.76 -13.01 -0.74
C ASP A 229 16.24 -12.95 -0.92
N PHE A 230 15.64 -11.76 -0.85
CA PHE A 230 14.24 -11.60 -1.21
C PHE A 230 14.00 -10.39 -2.12
N ALA A 231 12.83 -10.37 -2.73
CA ALA A 231 12.28 -9.20 -3.41
C ALA A 231 10.80 -9.03 -3.04
N SER A 232 10.31 -7.83 -3.17
CA SER A 232 8.89 -7.51 -3.03
C SER A 232 8.38 -6.82 -4.29
N ILE A 233 7.25 -7.30 -4.81
CA ILE A 233 6.57 -6.71 -5.95
C ILE A 233 5.23 -6.16 -5.46
N VAL A 234 4.99 -4.89 -5.72
CA VAL A 234 3.70 -4.25 -5.50
C VAL A 234 3.06 -3.97 -6.86
N ASP A 235 1.88 -4.53 -7.12
CA ASP A 235 1.10 -4.30 -8.33
C ASP A 235 -0.13 -3.47 -8.01
N PHE A 236 -0.26 -2.31 -8.65
CA PHE A 236 -1.37 -1.40 -8.48
C PHE A 236 -2.32 -1.45 -9.67
N GLY A 237 -3.54 -1.90 -9.42
CA GLY A 237 -4.62 -2.03 -10.40
C GLY A 237 -5.72 -1.00 -10.20
N LEU A 238 -6.23 -0.45 -11.30
CA LEU A 238 -7.43 0.38 -11.34
C LEU A 238 -8.50 -0.33 -12.16
N ASN A 239 -9.66 -0.59 -11.53
CA ASN A 239 -10.81 -1.21 -12.17
C ASN A 239 -12.05 -0.34 -11.94
N PRO A 240 -13.12 -0.51 -12.71
CA PRO A 240 -14.39 0.14 -12.42
C PRO A 240 -14.88 -0.20 -11.01
N GLY A 241 -15.04 0.82 -10.19
CA GLY A 241 -15.50 0.71 -8.81
C GLY A 241 -14.46 0.29 -7.78
N GLU A 242 -13.19 0.03 -8.15
CA GLU A 242 -12.18 -0.38 -7.17
C GLU A 242 -10.74 -0.04 -7.56
N ALA A 243 -9.91 0.22 -6.56
CA ALA A 243 -8.46 0.17 -6.65
C ALA A 243 -7.95 -1.07 -5.92
N VAL A 244 -7.00 -1.78 -6.52
CA VAL A 244 -6.41 -3.00 -5.96
C VAL A 244 -4.90 -2.83 -5.87
N LEU A 245 -4.33 -3.16 -4.73
CA LEU A 245 -2.90 -3.24 -4.49
C LEU A 245 -2.58 -4.68 -4.08
N GLU A 246 -1.74 -5.34 -4.85
CA GLU A 246 -1.23 -6.67 -4.55
C GLU A 246 0.25 -6.55 -4.21
N ALA A 247 0.63 -6.93 -2.99
CA ALA A 247 2.01 -6.99 -2.57
C ALA A 247 2.45 -8.46 -2.53
N GLU A 248 3.39 -8.84 -3.39
CA GLU A 248 3.88 -10.19 -3.50
C GLU A 248 5.32 -10.29 -3.02
N PHE A 249 5.57 -11.21 -2.10
CA PHE A 249 6.89 -11.55 -1.63
C PHE A 249 7.54 -12.61 -2.55
N VAL A 250 8.73 -12.33 -3.07
CA VAL A 250 9.46 -13.21 -4.01
C VAL A 250 10.73 -13.72 -3.35
N PRO A 251 10.76 -14.98 -2.89
CA PRO A 251 11.98 -15.59 -2.36
C PRO A 251 13.01 -15.76 -3.47
N MET A 252 14.23 -15.27 -3.22
CA MET A 252 15.37 -15.37 -4.14
C MET A 252 16.32 -16.49 -3.74
N SER A 253 16.23 -17.03 -2.50
CA SER A 253 16.97 -18.21 -2.03
C SER A 253 16.05 -19.38 -1.65
N GLN A 254 16.65 -20.57 -1.46
CA GLN A 254 15.92 -21.76 -1.00
C GLN A 254 15.48 -21.64 0.47
N GLU A 255 16.27 -20.97 1.27
CA GLU A 255 16.01 -20.70 2.69
C GLU A 255 14.75 -19.85 2.82
N TRP A 256 14.66 -18.74 2.11
CA TRP A 256 13.47 -17.91 2.05
C TRP A 256 12.25 -18.65 1.49
N GLN A 257 12.42 -19.47 0.46
CA GLN A 257 11.31 -20.27 -0.06
C GLN A 257 10.75 -21.23 1.00
N LYS A 258 11.61 -21.90 1.78
CA LYS A 258 11.18 -22.79 2.88
C LYS A 258 10.44 -22.02 3.98
N TYR A 259 10.93 -20.82 4.33
CA TYR A 259 10.30 -19.97 5.32
C TYR A 259 8.91 -19.53 4.86
N VAL A 260 8.78 -19.04 3.62
CA VAL A 260 7.50 -18.67 3.03
C VAL A 260 6.54 -19.86 3.00
N ASP A 261 6.99 -21.04 2.56
CA ASP A 261 6.15 -22.24 2.51
C ASP A 261 5.68 -22.67 3.92
N LYS A 262 6.51 -22.49 4.95
CA LYS A 262 6.15 -22.72 6.36
C LYS A 262 5.09 -21.73 6.82
N SER A 263 5.30 -20.44 6.55
CA SER A 263 4.38 -19.36 6.92
C SER A 263 3.01 -19.52 6.26
N LEU A 264 2.97 -19.88 4.97
CA LEU A 264 1.72 -20.13 4.25
C LEU A 264 0.95 -21.33 4.81
N LYS A 265 1.64 -22.39 5.24
CA LYS A 265 1.00 -23.56 5.87
C LYS A 265 0.45 -23.24 7.26
N ALA A 266 1.01 -22.26 7.95
CA ALA A 266 0.53 -21.84 9.25
C ALA A 266 -0.78 -21.04 9.17
N MET A 267 -1.05 -20.38 8.04
CA MET A 267 -2.30 -19.65 7.82
C MET A 267 -3.44 -20.65 7.54
N LYS A 268 -4.46 -20.65 8.40
CA LYS A 268 -5.65 -21.52 8.30
C LYS A 268 -6.84 -20.71 7.77
N SER A 269 -7.84 -21.40 7.21
CA SER A 269 -9.04 -20.72 6.74
C SER A 269 -9.90 -20.20 7.90
N ILE A 270 -10.28 -18.93 7.87
CA ILE A 270 -11.29 -18.35 8.74
C ILE A 270 -12.61 -19.11 8.56
N ASP A 271 -13.28 -19.44 9.63
CA ASP A 271 -14.50 -20.22 9.64
C ASP A 271 -15.76 -19.44 10.09
N ASP A 272 -16.91 -20.08 9.99
CA ASP A 272 -18.20 -19.47 10.34
C ASP A 272 -18.32 -19.18 11.85
N ALA A 273 -17.56 -19.86 12.72
CA ALA A 273 -17.59 -19.62 14.15
C ALA A 273 -16.98 -18.27 14.51
N GLN A 274 -15.86 -17.93 13.87
CA GLN A 274 -15.16 -16.66 14.06
C GLN A 274 -16.00 -15.45 13.60
N THR A 275 -16.76 -15.61 12.53
CA THR A 275 -17.53 -14.51 11.92
C THR A 275 -18.90 -14.28 12.57
N LYS A 276 -19.35 -15.22 13.41
CA LYS A 276 -20.72 -15.27 13.94
C LYS A 276 -21.09 -14.06 14.82
N TYR A 277 -20.12 -13.50 15.52
CA TYR A 277 -20.35 -12.43 16.49
C TYR A 277 -19.86 -11.05 16.02
N ILE A 278 -19.26 -10.98 14.84
CA ILE A 278 -18.72 -9.76 14.23
C ILE A 278 -19.74 -9.20 13.23
N SER A 279 -19.96 -7.88 13.25
CA SER A 279 -20.80 -7.21 12.26
C SER A 279 -20.00 -6.88 10.99
N ASP A 280 -20.71 -6.62 9.91
CA ASP A 280 -20.14 -6.08 8.68
C ASP A 280 -20.04 -4.54 8.67
N LYS A 281 -20.13 -3.91 9.84
CA LYS A 281 -20.03 -2.45 10.05
C LYS A 281 -18.72 -2.09 10.72
N GLY A 282 -18.29 -0.83 10.50
CA GLY A 282 -17.07 -0.33 11.11
C GLY A 282 -15.81 -1.03 10.62
N LEU A 283 -14.93 -1.43 11.54
CA LEU A 283 -13.73 -2.19 11.26
C LEU A 283 -13.90 -3.61 11.82
N SER A 284 -13.55 -4.60 11.01
CA SER A 284 -13.49 -6.00 11.43
C SER A 284 -12.16 -6.64 11.01
N LEU A 285 -11.57 -7.41 11.93
CA LEU A 285 -10.35 -8.18 11.70
C LEU A 285 -10.59 -9.64 12.08
N PHE A 286 -10.11 -10.55 11.26
CA PHE A 286 -10.13 -11.98 11.51
C PHE A 286 -8.74 -12.56 11.27
N LEU A 287 -8.32 -13.41 12.18
CA LEU A 287 -7.06 -14.15 12.11
C LEU A 287 -7.33 -15.64 12.37
N ASN A 288 -6.74 -16.51 11.56
CA ASN A 288 -6.64 -17.94 11.85
C ASN A 288 -5.26 -18.44 11.46
N ILE A 289 -4.42 -18.68 12.46
CA ILE A 289 -3.00 -19.03 12.31
C ILE A 289 -2.65 -20.21 13.21
N ASP A 290 -1.63 -20.96 12.86
CA ASP A 290 -1.07 -21.98 13.76
C ASP A 290 -0.45 -21.31 15.00
N PRO A 291 -0.91 -21.64 16.24
CA PRO A 291 -0.44 -20.97 17.44
C PRO A 291 1.07 -21.06 17.67
N LYS A 292 1.68 -22.20 17.30
CA LYS A 292 3.14 -22.38 17.47
C LYS A 292 3.92 -21.46 16.57
N MET A 293 3.45 -21.28 15.33
CA MET A 293 4.10 -20.35 14.39
C MET A 293 3.91 -18.90 14.85
N PHE A 294 2.76 -18.58 15.44
CA PHE A 294 2.51 -17.26 16.00
C PHE A 294 3.42 -16.95 17.19
N LEU A 295 3.59 -17.90 18.11
CA LEU A 295 4.54 -17.78 19.22
C LEU A 295 5.97 -17.59 18.74
N GLU A 296 6.43 -18.38 17.76
CA GLU A 296 7.78 -18.24 17.19
C GLU A 296 8.01 -16.84 16.62
N GLN A 297 7.02 -16.24 15.97
CA GLN A 297 7.12 -14.87 15.46
C GLN A 297 7.16 -13.83 16.56
N ILE A 298 6.34 -14.00 17.62
CA ILE A 298 6.35 -13.09 18.78
C ILE A 298 7.66 -13.18 19.51
N SER A 299 8.23 -14.37 19.71
CA SER A 299 9.52 -14.54 20.38
C SER A 299 10.65 -13.83 19.65
N ASN A 300 10.66 -13.89 18.31
CA ASN A 300 11.63 -13.14 17.50
C ASN A 300 11.47 -11.63 17.65
N LEU A 301 10.22 -11.13 17.69
CA LEU A 301 9.93 -9.71 17.91
C LEU A 301 10.31 -9.28 19.34
N ALA A 302 10.07 -10.13 20.33
CA ALA A 302 10.39 -9.86 21.72
C ALA A 302 11.89 -9.67 21.94
N GLU A 303 12.71 -10.51 21.31
CA GLU A 303 14.16 -10.37 21.31
C GLU A 303 14.60 -9.05 20.66
N ALA A 304 14.02 -8.70 19.49
CA ALA A 304 14.32 -7.48 18.77
C ALA A 304 13.91 -6.19 19.54
N TYR A 305 12.84 -6.24 20.33
CA TYR A 305 12.34 -5.11 21.12
C TYR A 305 12.74 -5.16 22.61
N GLU A 306 13.67 -6.07 23.01
CA GLU A 306 14.16 -6.22 24.39
C GLU A 306 13.01 -6.39 25.41
N ILE A 307 11.97 -7.18 25.06
CA ILE A 307 10.89 -7.50 25.98
C ILE A 307 11.47 -8.38 27.11
N ASP A 308 11.17 -8.04 28.36
CA ASP A 308 11.68 -8.76 29.49
C ASP A 308 11.11 -10.20 29.62
N ASP A 309 11.87 -11.07 30.28
CA ASP A 309 11.56 -12.50 30.44
C ASP A 309 10.20 -12.74 31.13
N GLU A 310 9.80 -11.89 32.09
CA GLU A 310 8.53 -12.02 32.82
C GLU A 310 7.33 -11.73 31.90
N SER A 311 7.46 -10.69 31.07
CA SER A 311 6.46 -10.38 30.05
C SER A 311 6.35 -11.47 28.99
N MET A 312 7.48 -12.08 28.60
CA MET A 312 7.49 -13.19 27.65
C MET A 312 6.85 -14.45 28.23
N GLU A 313 7.15 -14.82 29.47
CA GLU A 313 6.52 -15.98 30.15
C GLU A 313 4.99 -15.81 30.20
N MET A 314 4.50 -14.60 30.50
CA MET A 314 3.07 -14.30 30.47
C MET A 314 2.45 -14.45 29.07
N ILE A 315 3.15 -13.99 28.03
CA ILE A 315 2.70 -14.13 26.62
C ILE A 315 2.65 -15.61 26.25
N GLU A 316 3.66 -16.40 26.60
CA GLU A 316 3.73 -17.83 26.33
C GLU A 316 2.55 -18.57 27.00
N ASP A 317 2.29 -18.30 28.28
CA ASP A 317 1.17 -18.89 29.04
C ASP A 317 -0.20 -18.61 28.40
N VAL A 318 -0.41 -17.38 27.93
CA VAL A 318 -1.65 -16.99 27.19
C VAL A 318 -1.72 -17.74 25.87
N LEU A 319 -0.62 -17.79 25.12
CA LEU A 319 -0.57 -18.41 23.79
C LEU A 319 -0.63 -19.95 23.85
N GLU A 320 -0.22 -20.60 24.95
CA GLU A 320 -0.43 -22.03 25.15
C GLU A 320 -1.93 -22.41 25.10
N ASN A 321 -2.80 -21.51 25.57
CA ASN A 321 -4.25 -21.68 25.56
C ASN A 321 -4.91 -21.20 24.25
N PHE A 322 -4.22 -20.46 23.41
CA PHE A 322 -4.72 -19.97 22.13
C PHE A 322 -4.93 -21.12 21.12
N ASP A 323 -6.05 -21.14 20.41
CA ASP A 323 -6.35 -22.15 19.39
C ASP A 323 -5.95 -21.73 17.97
N GLY A 324 -5.53 -20.47 17.80
CA GLY A 324 -5.12 -19.88 16.53
C GLY A 324 -6.16 -18.92 15.95
N THR A 325 -7.34 -18.79 16.56
CA THR A 325 -8.41 -17.96 16.02
C THR A 325 -8.61 -16.67 16.83
N ALA A 326 -8.68 -15.54 16.14
CA ALA A 326 -9.03 -14.25 16.76
C ALA A 326 -9.95 -13.45 15.84
N SER A 327 -10.84 -12.66 16.44
CA SER A 327 -11.72 -11.74 15.72
C SER A 327 -11.87 -10.45 16.52
N LEU A 328 -11.72 -9.32 15.84
CA LEU A 328 -11.86 -7.98 16.42
C LEU A 328 -12.92 -7.21 15.65
N GLU A 329 -13.75 -6.48 16.37
CA GLU A 329 -14.69 -5.49 15.83
C GLU A 329 -14.46 -4.15 16.51
N PHE A 330 -14.44 -3.08 15.72
CA PHE A 330 -14.59 -1.71 16.17
C PHE A 330 -15.78 -1.10 15.42
N SER A 331 -16.89 -0.88 16.10
CA SER A 331 -18.13 -0.42 15.47
C SER A 331 -18.35 1.10 15.58
N GLY A 332 -17.38 1.83 16.12
CA GLY A 332 -17.42 3.29 16.24
C GLY A 332 -17.36 3.78 17.68
N ILE A 333 -17.88 4.97 17.91
CA ILE A 333 -17.95 5.62 19.23
C ILE A 333 -19.42 5.64 19.68
N LYS A 334 -19.68 5.16 20.88
CA LYS A 334 -21.00 5.16 21.52
C LYS A 334 -20.86 5.77 22.93
N ASP A 335 -21.67 6.79 23.23
CA ASP A 335 -21.63 7.48 24.53
C ASP A 335 -20.21 7.97 24.91
N ASN A 336 -19.49 8.55 23.93
CA ASN A 336 -18.11 9.02 24.04
C ASN A 336 -17.06 7.95 24.30
N GLN A 337 -17.39 6.67 24.10
CA GLN A 337 -16.46 5.55 24.26
C GLN A 337 -16.33 4.73 22.98
N PRO A 338 -15.12 4.18 22.70
CA PRO A 338 -14.95 3.27 21.58
C PRO A 338 -15.71 1.97 21.82
N SER A 339 -16.52 1.57 20.85
CA SER A 339 -17.23 0.29 20.87
C SER A 339 -16.33 -0.77 20.21
N VAL A 340 -15.63 -1.55 21.04
CA VAL A 340 -14.68 -2.59 20.65
C VAL A 340 -15.13 -3.94 21.18
N SER A 341 -15.02 -4.98 20.37
CA SER A 341 -15.17 -6.36 20.81
C SER A 341 -14.05 -7.23 20.25
N LEU A 342 -13.40 -7.99 21.12
CA LEU A 342 -12.35 -8.95 20.80
C LEU A 342 -12.79 -10.34 21.22
N TYR A 343 -12.67 -11.30 20.32
CA TYR A 343 -12.94 -12.72 20.56
C TYR A 343 -11.70 -13.51 20.19
N VAL A 344 -11.17 -14.28 21.13
CA VAL A 344 -9.97 -15.10 20.97
C VAL A 344 -10.37 -16.56 21.24
N GLY A 345 -10.15 -17.43 20.27
CA GLY A 345 -10.37 -18.86 20.44
C GLY A 345 -9.37 -19.42 21.45
N THR A 346 -9.88 -20.04 22.50
CA THR A 346 -9.08 -20.64 23.57
C THR A 346 -9.49 -22.07 23.83
N LYS A 347 -8.53 -22.92 24.20
CA LYS A 347 -8.77 -24.35 24.40
C LYS A 347 -9.67 -24.61 25.61
N ASN A 348 -9.58 -23.74 26.60
CA ASN A 348 -10.32 -23.80 27.86
C ASN A 348 -10.46 -22.41 28.50
N GLU A 349 -10.95 -22.34 29.72
CA GLU A 349 -11.17 -21.11 30.48
C GLU A 349 -9.92 -20.59 31.22
N ASP A 350 -8.79 -21.32 31.20
CA ASP A 350 -7.59 -20.94 31.95
C ASP A 350 -7.03 -19.60 31.46
N ALA A 351 -7.13 -19.30 30.16
CA ALA A 351 -6.75 -18.01 29.60
C ALA A 351 -7.53 -16.83 30.21
N LEU A 352 -8.80 -17.02 30.55
CA LEU A 352 -9.59 -16.01 31.27
C LEU A 352 -9.05 -15.80 32.68
N GLY A 353 -8.66 -16.87 33.37
CA GLY A 353 -8.05 -16.79 34.69
C GLY A 353 -6.76 -15.98 34.71
N LEU A 354 -5.89 -16.19 33.72
CA LEU A 354 -4.66 -15.43 33.54
C LEU A 354 -4.94 -13.94 33.30
N LEU A 355 -5.90 -13.61 32.43
CA LEU A 355 -6.30 -12.23 32.17
C LEU A 355 -6.86 -11.54 33.40
N LEU A 356 -7.72 -12.21 34.18
CA LEU A 356 -8.31 -11.66 35.40
C LEU A 356 -7.25 -11.34 36.47
N GLN A 357 -6.21 -12.17 36.58
CA GLN A 357 -5.09 -11.91 37.52
C GLN A 357 -4.26 -10.66 37.17
N ASN A 358 -4.24 -10.28 35.89
CA ASN A 358 -3.38 -9.19 35.39
C ASN A 358 -4.12 -7.85 35.16
N ILE A 359 -5.48 -7.85 35.08
CA ILE A 359 -6.24 -6.63 34.74
C ILE A 359 -6.49 -5.71 35.94
N GLY A 360 -6.25 -6.13 37.16
CA GLY A 360 -6.38 -5.26 38.33
C GLY A 360 -7.11 -5.84 39.53
N ASP A 361 -7.60 -4.94 40.42
CA ASP A 361 -8.17 -5.32 41.71
C ASP A 361 -9.49 -6.09 41.48
N MET A 362 -9.50 -7.38 41.81
CA MET A 362 -10.64 -8.28 41.62
C MET A 362 -11.91 -7.82 42.35
N ASP A 363 -11.78 -6.93 43.35
CA ASP A 363 -12.90 -6.42 44.13
C ASP A 363 -13.86 -5.52 43.31
N GLU A 364 -13.43 -5.03 42.15
CA GLU A 364 -14.25 -4.22 41.26
C GLU A 364 -14.98 -5.03 40.17
N PHE A 365 -14.65 -6.32 40.03
CA PHE A 365 -15.33 -7.18 39.06
C PHE A 365 -16.68 -7.62 39.55
N GLN A 366 -17.68 -7.51 38.67
CA GLN A 366 -19.03 -8.04 38.94
C GLN A 366 -19.23 -9.31 38.14
N GLU A 367 -19.31 -10.45 38.81
CA GLU A 367 -19.69 -11.69 38.16
C GLU A 367 -21.18 -11.64 37.75
N VAL A 368 -21.45 -11.77 36.45
CA VAL A 368 -22.81 -11.68 35.87
C VAL A 368 -23.28 -12.98 35.28
N GLY A 369 -22.46 -14.01 35.30
CA GLY A 369 -22.77 -15.35 34.85
C GLY A 369 -21.55 -16.27 34.92
N ASP A 370 -21.71 -17.56 34.63
CA ASP A 370 -20.61 -18.53 34.63
C ASP A 370 -19.46 -18.03 33.73
N ASN A 371 -18.29 -17.73 34.31
CA ASN A 371 -17.10 -17.20 33.61
C ASN A 371 -17.40 -15.90 32.82
N GLN A 372 -18.25 -15.03 33.34
CA GLN A 372 -18.60 -13.76 32.73
C GLN A 372 -18.57 -12.63 33.78
N TYR A 373 -17.78 -11.60 33.47
CA TYR A 373 -17.47 -10.51 34.40
C TYR A 373 -17.70 -9.16 33.72
N LEU A 374 -18.17 -8.18 34.50
CA LEU A 374 -18.15 -6.77 34.14
C LEU A 374 -17.11 -6.07 35.02
N PHE A 375 -16.38 -5.14 34.43
CA PHE A 375 -15.47 -4.28 35.17
C PHE A 375 -15.58 -2.84 34.67
N PRO A 376 -15.41 -1.85 35.56
CA PRO A 376 -15.51 -0.45 35.18
C PRO A 376 -14.27 -0.02 34.37
N THR A 377 -14.53 0.79 33.30
CA THR A 377 -13.50 1.35 32.43
C THR A 377 -13.37 2.85 32.55
N ASP A 378 -14.35 3.51 33.21
CA ASP A 378 -14.31 4.93 33.49
C ASP A 378 -15.11 5.25 34.75
N TYR A 379 -14.76 6.37 35.42
CA TYR A 379 -15.33 6.76 36.70
C TYR A 379 -15.64 8.25 36.74
N ASP A 380 -16.77 8.60 37.36
CA ASP A 380 -17.02 9.95 37.86
C ASP A 380 -16.51 10.06 39.30
N TYR A 381 -15.75 11.11 39.57
CA TYR A 381 -15.12 11.35 40.86
C TYR A 381 -15.85 12.48 41.60
N ASP A 382 -16.43 12.16 42.73
CA ASP A 382 -16.97 13.18 43.64
C ASP A 382 -15.84 13.76 44.52
N TRP A 383 -15.26 14.85 44.02
CA TRP A 383 -14.17 15.59 44.69
C TRP A 383 -14.64 16.40 45.90
N GLU A 384 -15.96 16.56 46.07
CA GLU A 384 -16.54 17.31 47.18
C GLU A 384 -16.86 16.40 48.39
N SER A 385 -16.87 15.10 48.21
CA SER A 385 -17.08 14.12 49.29
C SER A 385 -15.80 13.91 50.13
N GLU A 386 -15.95 13.88 51.45
CA GLU A 386 -14.81 13.60 52.36
C GLU A 386 -14.16 12.22 52.10
N ASP A 387 -14.88 11.29 51.50
CA ASP A 387 -14.45 9.90 51.27
C ASP A 387 -13.92 9.67 49.83
N PHE A 388 -13.77 10.71 48.99
CA PHE A 388 -13.32 10.58 47.59
C PHE A 388 -14.03 9.44 46.83
N SER A 389 -15.37 9.42 46.91
CA SER A 389 -16.14 8.36 46.28
C SER A 389 -16.03 8.41 44.75
N ARG A 390 -15.92 7.25 44.12
CA ARG A 390 -15.93 7.11 42.66
C ARG A 390 -17.12 6.24 42.23
N THR A 391 -17.80 6.67 41.17
CA THR A 391 -18.92 5.92 40.60
C THR A 391 -18.58 5.50 39.17
N PRO A 392 -18.63 4.22 38.85
CA PRO A 392 -18.37 3.75 37.49
C PRO A 392 -19.35 4.36 36.49
N THR A 393 -18.84 5.01 35.45
CA THR A 393 -19.61 5.61 34.36
C THR A 393 -19.63 4.74 33.12
N ALA A 394 -18.61 3.87 32.96
CA ALA A 394 -18.53 2.95 31.86
C ALA A 394 -18.06 1.54 32.30
N TRP A 395 -18.45 0.56 31.55
CA TRP A 395 -18.21 -0.86 31.87
C TRP A 395 -17.78 -1.62 30.61
N ALA A 396 -16.85 -2.53 30.77
CA ALA A 396 -16.52 -3.55 29.79
C ALA A 396 -16.90 -4.95 30.30
N ALA A 397 -17.12 -5.84 29.36
CA ALA A 397 -17.37 -7.25 29.63
C ALA A 397 -16.12 -8.08 29.28
N LEU A 398 -15.80 -9.03 30.15
CA LEU A 398 -14.74 -10.02 29.94
C LEU A 398 -15.32 -11.39 30.29
N GLY A 399 -14.99 -12.45 29.55
CA GLY A 399 -15.48 -13.77 29.90
C GLY A 399 -15.00 -14.86 28.96
N PHE A 400 -15.47 -16.09 29.25
CA PHE A 400 -15.25 -17.25 28.42
C PHE A 400 -16.59 -17.88 28.06
N LYS A 401 -16.85 -18.15 26.77
CA LYS A 401 -18.05 -18.80 26.29
C LYS A 401 -17.85 -19.39 24.90
N ASN A 402 -18.41 -20.59 24.68
CA ASN A 402 -18.38 -21.29 23.39
C ASN A 402 -16.97 -21.53 22.84
N GLY A 403 -15.97 -21.75 23.69
CA GLY A 403 -14.57 -21.94 23.29
C GLY A 403 -13.84 -20.64 22.94
N MET A 404 -14.37 -19.49 23.36
CA MET A 404 -13.76 -18.19 23.12
C MET A 404 -13.65 -17.39 24.42
N THR A 405 -12.49 -16.85 24.69
CA THR A 405 -12.30 -15.75 25.64
C THR A 405 -12.63 -14.46 24.91
N TYR A 406 -13.39 -13.58 25.52
CA TYR A 406 -13.82 -12.33 24.90
C TYR A 406 -13.64 -11.14 25.82
N PHE A 407 -13.41 -9.99 25.18
CA PHE A 407 -13.45 -8.66 25.77
C PHE A 407 -14.39 -7.78 24.95
N SER A 408 -15.25 -6.98 25.60
CA SER A 408 -16.09 -6.01 24.89
C SER A 408 -16.41 -4.79 25.74
N THR A 409 -16.26 -3.60 25.18
CA THR A 409 -16.76 -2.36 25.76
C THR A 409 -18.27 -2.17 25.58
N ASP A 410 -18.91 -2.96 24.72
CA ASP A 410 -20.35 -3.00 24.55
C ASP A 410 -20.93 -4.27 25.23
N LYS A 411 -21.22 -4.15 26.52
CA LYS A 411 -21.74 -5.23 27.35
C LYS A 411 -23.06 -5.86 26.87
N GLU A 412 -23.84 -5.13 26.05
CA GLU A 412 -25.13 -5.60 25.55
C GLU A 412 -24.98 -6.44 24.26
N SER A 413 -23.89 -6.24 23.52
CA SER A 413 -23.66 -6.93 22.24
C SER A 413 -23.01 -8.30 22.37
N VAL A 414 -22.37 -8.57 23.50
CA VAL A 414 -21.63 -9.82 23.71
C VAL A 414 -22.56 -11.02 23.69
N PHE A 415 -22.44 -11.87 22.65
CA PHE A 415 -23.24 -13.08 22.41
C PHE A 415 -24.77 -12.86 22.38
N SER A 416 -25.23 -11.60 22.30
CA SER A 416 -26.66 -11.29 22.45
C SER A 416 -27.51 -11.75 21.30
N THR A 417 -27.02 -11.87 20.10
CA THR A 417 -27.73 -12.48 18.96
C THR A 417 -26.72 -12.85 17.88
N PRO A 418 -26.82 -14.01 17.21
CA PRO A 418 -26.07 -14.25 15.98
C PRO A 418 -26.43 -13.13 15.00
N ARG A 419 -25.50 -12.25 14.72
CA ARG A 419 -25.70 -11.15 13.77
C ARG A 419 -25.94 -11.74 12.37
N GLU A 420 -26.54 -10.97 11.47
CA GLU A 420 -26.69 -11.36 10.08
C GLU A 420 -25.33 -11.82 9.53
N LYS A 421 -25.36 -12.91 8.75
CA LYS A 421 -24.15 -13.54 8.24
C LYS A 421 -23.21 -12.49 7.64
N TYR A 422 -22.07 -12.35 8.25
CA TYR A 422 -20.94 -11.70 7.62
C TYR A 422 -20.79 -12.30 6.21
N PRO A 423 -20.52 -11.51 5.14
CA PRO A 423 -20.45 -12.04 3.78
C PRO A 423 -19.30 -13.04 3.63
N VAL A 424 -19.50 -14.26 4.10
CA VAL A 424 -18.50 -15.32 4.28
C VAL A 424 -17.79 -15.71 2.99
N LYS A 425 -18.38 -15.42 1.82
CA LYS A 425 -17.74 -15.74 0.54
C LYS A 425 -16.41 -15.02 0.33
N GLU A 426 -16.29 -13.79 0.83
CA GLU A 426 -15.09 -12.98 0.65
C GLU A 426 -13.97 -13.37 1.61
N ILE A 427 -14.32 -13.98 2.77
CA ILE A 427 -13.37 -14.39 3.81
C ILE A 427 -12.91 -15.84 3.64
N LYS A 428 -13.71 -16.67 3.01
CA LYS A 428 -13.44 -18.10 2.89
C LYS A 428 -12.10 -18.37 2.20
N GLY A 429 -11.27 -19.19 2.82
CA GLY A 429 -9.92 -19.51 2.34
C GLY A 429 -8.86 -18.48 2.73
N LYS A 430 -9.22 -17.42 3.46
CA LYS A 430 -8.28 -16.44 4.02
C LYS A 430 -7.86 -16.88 5.43
N GLY A 431 -6.61 -16.62 5.81
CA GLY A 431 -6.13 -16.81 7.17
C GLY A 431 -6.04 -15.48 7.93
N LEU A 432 -5.93 -14.38 7.18
CA LEU A 432 -6.01 -13.01 7.67
C LEU A 432 -7.00 -12.24 6.80
N TYR A 433 -7.92 -11.52 7.42
CA TYR A 433 -8.85 -10.62 6.73
C TYR A 433 -9.16 -9.41 7.61
N LEU A 434 -8.94 -8.24 7.06
CA LEU A 434 -9.28 -6.94 7.65
C LEU A 434 -10.25 -6.23 6.73
N ARG A 435 -11.34 -5.69 7.28
CA ARG A 435 -12.27 -4.83 6.54
C ARG A 435 -12.56 -3.57 7.31
N PHE A 436 -12.57 -2.47 6.60
CA PHE A 436 -12.92 -1.15 7.07
C PHE A 436 -14.08 -0.63 6.23
N ASN A 437 -15.24 -0.40 6.83
CA ASN A 437 -16.42 0.10 6.14
C ASN A 437 -16.54 1.61 6.24
N ALA A 438 -17.05 2.25 5.19
CA ALA A 438 -17.13 3.70 5.11
C ALA A 438 -18.14 4.32 6.10
N ASP A 439 -19.07 3.54 6.65
CA ASP A 439 -19.98 3.98 7.71
C ASP A 439 -19.25 4.43 9.00
N LEU A 440 -18.00 3.98 9.19
CA LEU A 440 -17.15 4.47 10.26
C LEU A 440 -16.78 5.94 10.08
N PHE A 441 -16.60 6.40 8.83
CA PHE A 441 -16.37 7.81 8.55
C PHE A 441 -17.59 8.67 8.90
N ASP A 442 -18.82 8.17 8.70
CA ASP A 442 -20.04 8.86 9.12
C ASP A 442 -20.10 9.04 10.65
N THR A 443 -19.56 8.07 11.39
CA THR A 443 -19.46 8.14 12.85
C THR A 443 -18.41 9.15 13.28
N LEU A 444 -17.21 9.08 12.69
CA LEU A 444 -16.11 10.01 12.97
C LEU A 444 -16.45 11.45 12.58
N ALA A 445 -17.20 11.66 11.48
CA ALA A 445 -17.65 12.96 11.04
C ALA A 445 -18.59 13.66 12.04
N LYS A 446 -19.32 12.92 12.87
CA LYS A 446 -20.21 13.49 13.90
C LYS A 446 -19.42 14.10 15.06
N GLU A 447 -18.28 13.51 15.38
CA GLU A 447 -17.41 13.96 16.48
C GLU A 447 -16.37 14.99 15.98
N ALA A 448 -16.08 15.03 14.68
CA ALA A 448 -15.11 15.92 14.07
C ALA A 448 -15.70 17.31 13.76
N SER A 449 -14.81 18.30 13.62
CA SER A 449 -15.16 19.67 13.23
C SER A 449 -14.20 20.21 12.16
N GLY A 450 -14.59 21.28 11.47
CA GLY A 450 -13.73 21.97 10.50
C GLY A 450 -13.31 21.10 9.32
N SER A 451 -12.02 21.08 9.01
CA SER A 451 -11.43 20.32 7.90
C SER A 451 -11.58 18.80 8.05
N ASP A 452 -11.49 18.29 9.27
CA ASP A 452 -11.54 16.86 9.55
C ASP A 452 -12.94 16.31 9.27
N LYS A 453 -13.99 17.06 9.65
CA LYS A 453 -15.36 16.72 9.28
C LYS A 453 -15.54 16.64 7.77
N GLN A 454 -15.04 17.65 7.04
CA GLN A 454 -15.14 17.67 5.58
C GLN A 454 -14.42 16.49 4.94
N LEU A 455 -13.25 16.11 5.48
CA LEU A 455 -12.51 14.95 5.03
C LEU A 455 -13.29 13.65 5.25
N PHE A 456 -13.85 13.44 6.44
CA PHE A 456 -14.63 12.23 6.74
C PHE A 456 -15.92 12.16 5.92
N ASP A 457 -16.63 13.27 5.73
CA ASP A 457 -17.80 13.34 4.86
C ASP A 457 -17.42 12.98 3.41
N ALA A 458 -16.27 13.49 2.89
CA ALA A 458 -15.77 13.17 1.56
C ALA A 458 -15.41 11.69 1.41
N LEU A 459 -14.72 11.12 2.40
CA LEU A 459 -14.35 9.70 2.41
C LEU A 459 -15.60 8.83 2.46
N SER A 460 -16.57 9.17 3.31
CA SER A 460 -17.84 8.45 3.36
C SER A 460 -18.61 8.52 2.05
N ASP A 461 -18.63 9.67 1.36
CA ASP A 461 -19.34 9.81 0.08
C ASP A 461 -18.70 9.01 -1.06
N LEU A 462 -17.38 8.87 -1.06
CA LEU A 462 -16.62 8.24 -2.14
C LEU A 462 -16.48 6.73 -1.98
N PHE A 463 -16.17 6.26 -0.77
CA PHE A 463 -15.82 4.87 -0.50
C PHE A 463 -17.02 4.06 0.02
N ASP A 464 -17.03 2.77 -0.30
CA ASP A 464 -17.95 1.78 0.26
C ASP A 464 -17.24 1.03 1.40
N TYR A 465 -16.09 0.42 1.09
CA TYR A 465 -15.21 -0.20 2.07
C TYR A 465 -13.78 -0.34 1.54
N ALA A 466 -12.85 -0.60 2.45
CA ALA A 466 -11.52 -1.11 2.14
C ALA A 466 -11.34 -2.47 2.83
N GLU A 467 -10.59 -3.36 2.19
CA GLU A 467 -10.26 -4.66 2.76
C GLU A 467 -8.82 -5.05 2.49
N CYS A 468 -8.21 -5.79 3.43
CA CYS A 468 -6.88 -6.37 3.30
C CYS A 468 -6.96 -7.85 3.66
N TYR A 469 -6.30 -8.72 2.89
CA TYR A 469 -6.28 -10.15 3.15
C TYR A 469 -5.08 -10.85 2.52
N ASN A 470 -4.76 -12.04 2.99
CA ASN A 470 -3.79 -12.88 2.30
C ASN A 470 -4.39 -13.44 1.01
N GLY A 471 -3.70 -13.18 -0.11
CA GLY A 471 -4.04 -13.70 -1.44
C GLY A 471 -3.55 -15.13 -1.67
N GLU A 472 -3.34 -15.50 -2.94
CA GLU A 472 -2.73 -16.77 -3.30
C GLU A 472 -1.21 -16.68 -3.12
N GLY A 473 -0.59 -17.76 -2.62
CA GLY A 473 0.85 -17.78 -2.35
C GLY A 473 1.25 -16.70 -1.33
N ALA A 474 2.44 -16.17 -1.47
CA ALA A 474 2.99 -15.13 -0.59
C ALA A 474 2.50 -13.72 -1.00
N THR A 475 1.20 -13.56 -1.25
CA THR A 475 0.60 -12.31 -1.70
C THR A 475 -0.31 -11.73 -0.63
N GLY A 476 -0.14 -10.45 -0.29
CA GLY A 476 -1.10 -9.63 0.41
C GLY A 476 -1.92 -8.82 -0.58
N VAL A 477 -3.22 -8.70 -0.36
CA VAL A 477 -4.13 -7.92 -1.22
C VAL A 477 -4.81 -6.85 -0.40
N MET A 478 -4.77 -5.61 -0.88
CA MET A 478 -5.56 -4.51 -0.37
C MET A 478 -6.51 -4.05 -1.48
N ARG A 479 -7.79 -3.93 -1.19
CA ARG A 479 -8.81 -3.38 -2.10
C ARG A 479 -9.49 -2.19 -1.47
N ILE A 480 -9.64 -1.13 -2.24
CA ILE A 480 -10.45 0.03 -1.90
C ILE A 480 -11.63 0.05 -2.87
N VAL A 481 -12.82 -0.10 -2.35
CA VAL A 481 -14.05 -0.23 -3.15
C VAL A 481 -14.83 1.08 -3.08
N MET A 482 -15.14 1.65 -4.24
CA MET A 482 -15.88 2.90 -4.37
C MET A 482 -17.39 2.67 -4.29
N LYS A 483 -18.16 3.66 -3.84
CA LYS A 483 -19.63 3.63 -3.91
C LYS A 483 -20.12 3.59 -5.36
N ASP A 484 -19.51 4.35 -6.26
CA ASP A 484 -19.80 4.28 -7.71
C ASP A 484 -19.02 3.12 -8.35
N LYS A 485 -19.69 1.98 -8.52
CA LYS A 485 -19.11 0.78 -9.11
C LYS A 485 -18.85 0.87 -10.63
N LYS A 486 -19.23 1.96 -11.28
CA LYS A 486 -19.12 2.12 -12.74
C LYS A 486 -17.90 2.95 -13.15
N LYS A 487 -17.49 3.87 -12.29
CA LYS A 487 -16.32 4.74 -12.51
C LYS A 487 -15.08 4.11 -11.91
N ASN A 488 -13.93 4.36 -12.52
CA ASN A 488 -12.69 4.05 -11.83
C ASN A 488 -12.44 5.04 -10.67
N PRO A 489 -11.59 4.69 -9.67
CA PRO A 489 -11.37 5.54 -8.50
C PRO A 489 -10.86 6.94 -8.83
N VAL A 490 -9.99 7.10 -9.82
CA VAL A 490 -9.43 8.40 -10.22
C VAL A 490 -10.52 9.31 -10.78
N GLU A 491 -11.39 8.77 -11.64
CA GLU A 491 -12.53 9.51 -12.18
C GLU A 491 -13.53 9.89 -11.09
N ALA A 492 -13.84 8.97 -10.18
CA ALA A 492 -14.75 9.25 -9.06
C ALA A 492 -14.23 10.36 -8.13
N ILE A 493 -12.93 10.33 -7.80
CA ILE A 493 -12.27 11.36 -7.01
C ILE A 493 -12.24 12.71 -7.76
N ALA A 494 -11.88 12.71 -9.05
CA ALA A 494 -11.84 13.91 -9.86
C ALA A 494 -13.22 14.60 -9.94
N ASP A 495 -14.28 13.82 -10.14
CA ASP A 495 -15.65 14.34 -10.14
C ASP A 495 -16.09 14.87 -8.78
N TYR A 496 -15.63 14.26 -7.70
CA TYR A 496 -15.90 14.74 -6.34
C TYR A 496 -15.19 16.08 -6.09
N VAL A 497 -13.89 16.17 -6.37
CA VAL A 497 -13.10 17.40 -6.17
C VAL A 497 -13.66 18.57 -6.99
N LYS A 498 -14.16 18.31 -8.20
CA LYS A 498 -14.79 19.34 -9.04
C LYS A 498 -15.98 20.03 -8.36
N LYS A 499 -16.78 19.31 -7.57
CA LYS A 499 -17.92 19.89 -6.83
C LYS A 499 -17.51 20.98 -5.82
N PHE A 500 -16.24 21.01 -5.42
CA PHE A 500 -15.70 22.00 -4.50
C PHE A 500 -14.92 23.13 -5.19
N LEU A 501 -14.63 22.97 -6.49
CA LEU A 501 -13.88 23.97 -7.27
C LEU A 501 -14.81 24.85 -8.14
N ASP A 502 -16.05 24.44 -8.36
CA ASP A 502 -17.13 25.19 -9.00
C ASP A 502 -17.97 25.94 -7.94
#